data_b79d28069d55f555f2a8b480282a7a06
#
_entry.id   b79d28069d55f555f2a8b480282a7a06
#
_cell.length_a   1.000
_cell.length_b   1.000
_cell.length_c   1.000
_cell.angle_alpha   90.00
_cell.angle_beta   90.00
_cell.angle_gamma   90.00
#
_symmetry.space_group_name_H-M   'P 1'
#
loop_
_entity.id
_entity.type
_entity.pdbx_description
1 polymer ?
#
loop_
_entity_poly.entity_id
_entity_poly.type
_entity_poly.pdbx_seq_one_letter_code
_entity_poly.pdbx_strand_id
1 'polypeptide(L)'
;MDASQVTAVAPHGAKLNTLTNESTTVEGRSPKPPRKLIVVGFMGGKVHATNLVHREAQLIETLQQRFPKAVHASIFANRDGGQALKTVLKLLDQDGDGQLNESEKSAARIVIFGHSWGASETVTLADRLNKLDIPVLLTIQVDSVRKQSQNDEQIPPNVREAVNFYQSEGLLRGRNLIVAEDPGKTKILGNHESSYRENSVSCAGFPWYARAFMKRHIQIENDPLVWGKIESLILARIL
;
A
#
# COMPACT_ATOMS: atom_id res chain seq x y z
N MET A 1 49.20 70.58 -48.73
CA MET A 1 49.18 69.58 -49.77
C MET A 1 48.51 68.35 -49.14
N ASP A 2 47.45 67.86 -49.46
CA ASP A 2 46.41 68.05 -50.47
C ASP A 2 45.10 67.48 -49.90
N ALA A 3 44.05 68.16 -50.20
CA ALA A 3 42.70 67.72 -49.80
C ALA A 3 42.17 66.67 -50.79
N SER A 4 41.51 65.69 -50.32
CA SER A 4 40.58 64.92 -51.15
C SER A 4 39.32 64.58 -50.40
N GLN A 5 38.26 65.14 -50.93
CA GLN A 5 36.86 64.88 -50.53
C GLN A 5 36.48 63.46 -50.84
N VAL A 6 35.70 62.88 -49.98
CA VAL A 6 34.88 61.71 -50.33
C VAL A 6 33.43 61.93 -49.87
N THR A 7 32.56 61.90 -50.82
CA THR A 7 31.13 62.07 -50.83
C THR A 7 30.39 61.01 -49.98
N ALA A 8 29.42 61.47 -49.23
CA ALA A 8 28.47 60.66 -48.49
C ALA A 8 27.41 60.01 -49.42
N VAL A 9 27.17 58.69 -49.30
CA VAL A 9 26.06 58.00 -49.88
C VAL A 9 25.21 57.47 -48.72
N ALA A 10 23.94 57.85 -48.68
CA ALA A 10 22.96 57.33 -47.71
C ALA A 10 22.48 55.94 -48.14
N PRO A 11 22.33 55.01 -47.21
CA PRO A 11 21.59 53.74 -47.49
C PRO A 11 20.14 53.81 -47.04
N HIS A 12 19.34 53.18 -47.86
CA HIS A 12 17.88 52.95 -47.79
C HIS A 12 17.40 52.32 -46.50
N GLY A 13 16.15 52.63 -46.17
CA GLY A 13 15.37 52.22 -45.03
C GLY A 13 15.34 50.72 -44.72
N ALA A 14 15.64 50.42 -43.47
CA ALA A 14 15.34 49.12 -42.85
C ALA A 14 13.91 49.13 -42.29
N LYS A 15 13.08 48.23 -42.78
CA LYS A 15 11.75 47.97 -42.21
C LYS A 15 11.91 47.38 -40.82
N LEU A 16 11.33 48.03 -39.84
CA LEU A 16 11.20 47.57 -38.47
C LEU A 16 10.19 46.38 -38.46
N ASN A 17 10.68 45.17 -38.31
CA ASN A 17 9.81 44.01 -38.03
C ASN A 17 9.38 44.07 -36.56
N THR A 18 8.12 44.35 -36.35
CA THR A 18 7.46 44.25 -35.05
C THR A 18 7.38 42.75 -34.69
N LEU A 19 8.24 42.30 -33.78
CA LEU A 19 8.11 41.03 -33.11
C LEU A 19 6.90 41.08 -32.16
N THR A 20 5.81 40.51 -32.57
CA THR A 20 4.69 40.20 -31.67
C THR A 20 5.13 39.14 -30.71
N ASN A 21 5.36 39.52 -29.45
CA ASN A 21 5.48 38.58 -28.33
C ASN A 21 4.14 37.86 -28.13
N GLU A 22 4.01 36.65 -28.67
CA GLU A 22 3.01 35.72 -28.21
C GLU A 22 3.40 35.25 -26.82
N SER A 23 2.84 35.88 -25.79
CA SER A 23 2.86 35.36 -24.42
C SER A 23 2.07 34.05 -24.39
N THR A 24 2.77 32.93 -24.54
CA THR A 24 2.20 31.61 -24.22
C THR A 24 1.96 31.58 -22.71
N THR A 25 0.77 31.90 -22.28
CA THR A 25 0.30 31.67 -20.92
C THR A 25 0.31 30.16 -20.71
N VAL A 26 1.36 29.65 -20.08
CA VAL A 26 1.36 28.32 -19.48
C VAL A 26 0.33 28.37 -18.36
N GLU A 27 -0.88 27.89 -18.64
CA GLU A 27 -1.88 27.67 -17.60
C GLU A 27 -1.23 26.78 -16.54
N GLY A 28 -0.91 27.40 -15.40
CA GLY A 28 -0.40 26.72 -14.23
C GLY A 28 -1.46 25.73 -13.72
N ARG A 29 -1.39 24.45 -14.15
CA ARG A 29 -2.14 23.39 -13.52
C ARG A 29 -1.78 23.38 -12.05
N SER A 30 -2.68 23.84 -11.19
CA SER A 30 -2.56 23.64 -9.75
C SER A 30 -2.20 22.19 -9.48
N PRO A 31 -1.21 21.89 -8.65
CA PRO A 31 -0.83 20.52 -8.36
C PRO A 31 -2.06 19.76 -7.84
N LYS A 32 -2.43 18.68 -8.54
CA LYS A 32 -3.53 17.82 -8.14
C LYS A 32 -3.23 17.32 -6.72
N PRO A 33 -4.18 17.42 -5.77
CA PRO A 33 -3.93 16.98 -4.40
C PRO A 33 -3.42 15.53 -4.38
N PRO A 34 -2.50 15.19 -3.46
CA PRO A 34 -1.95 13.85 -3.39
C PRO A 34 -3.08 12.84 -3.21
N ARG A 35 -3.00 11.72 -3.95
CA ARG A 35 -4.00 10.65 -3.85
C ARG A 35 -3.99 10.05 -2.45
N LYS A 36 -5.17 9.78 -1.91
CA LYS A 36 -5.31 9.09 -0.65
C LYS A 36 -4.62 7.72 -0.68
N LEU A 37 -4.04 7.33 0.44
CA LEU A 37 -3.55 5.98 0.65
C LEU A 37 -4.74 5.02 0.75
N ILE A 38 -4.75 3.95 -0.03
CA ILE A 38 -5.72 2.86 0.08
C ILE A 38 -5.12 1.81 1.01
N VAL A 39 -5.77 1.56 2.14
CA VAL A 39 -5.36 0.53 3.10
C VAL A 39 -6.41 -0.56 3.13
N VAL A 40 -5.99 -1.78 2.79
CA VAL A 40 -6.84 -2.97 2.79
C VAL A 40 -6.37 -3.91 3.89
N GLY A 41 -7.26 -4.21 4.84
CA GLY A 41 -7.03 -5.20 5.88
C GLY A 41 -7.82 -6.49 5.61
N PHE A 42 -7.24 -7.65 5.95
CA PHE A 42 -7.91 -8.94 5.91
C PHE A 42 -7.92 -9.61 7.27
N MET A 43 -9.11 -10.02 7.71
CA MET A 43 -9.33 -10.76 8.95
C MET A 43 -8.79 -12.18 8.86
N GLY A 44 -8.24 -12.66 9.97
CA GLY A 44 -7.94 -14.09 10.17
C GLY A 44 -9.21 -14.94 10.30
N GLY A 45 -9.05 -16.27 10.30
CA GLY A 45 -10.10 -17.24 10.62
C GLY A 45 -11.44 -17.07 9.86
N LYS A 46 -12.51 -17.58 10.48
CA LYS A 46 -13.89 -17.46 9.98
C LYS A 46 -14.67 -16.40 10.77
N VAL A 47 -14.13 -15.21 10.87
CA VAL A 47 -14.72 -14.11 11.65
C VAL A 47 -15.33 -13.06 10.75
N HIS A 48 -16.20 -12.23 11.33
CA HIS A 48 -16.82 -11.11 10.64
C HIS A 48 -15.84 -9.93 10.57
N ALA A 49 -15.80 -9.23 9.45
CA ALA A 49 -14.86 -8.14 9.21
C ALA A 49 -14.95 -6.98 10.21
N THR A 50 -16.12 -6.76 10.82
CA THR A 50 -16.34 -5.69 11.80
C THR A 50 -16.15 -6.14 13.27
N ASN A 51 -15.58 -7.32 13.50
CA ASN A 51 -15.36 -7.80 14.86
C ASN A 51 -14.15 -7.12 15.51
N LEU A 52 -14.40 -6.14 16.34
CA LEU A 52 -13.40 -5.32 17.05
C LEU A 52 -12.64 -6.06 18.17
N VAL A 53 -12.87 -7.36 18.39
CA VAL A 53 -11.97 -8.19 19.20
C VAL A 53 -10.61 -8.34 18.49
N HIS A 54 -10.60 -8.25 17.16
CA HIS A 54 -9.44 -8.45 16.31
C HIS A 54 -8.72 -7.14 15.98
N ARG A 55 -7.40 -7.16 16.05
CA ARG A 55 -6.54 -5.98 15.85
C ARG A 55 -6.61 -5.41 14.44
N GLU A 56 -6.84 -6.24 13.43
CA GLU A 56 -7.01 -5.81 12.05
C GLU A 56 -8.18 -4.83 11.92
N ALA A 57 -9.34 -5.17 12.54
CA ALA A 57 -10.52 -4.32 12.53
C ALA A 57 -10.30 -3.03 13.32
N GLN A 58 -9.65 -3.10 14.50
CA GLN A 58 -9.32 -1.94 15.33
C GLN A 58 -8.40 -0.96 14.58
N LEU A 59 -7.39 -1.47 13.88
CA LEU A 59 -6.46 -0.63 13.11
C LEU A 59 -7.17 0.11 11.98
N ILE A 60 -8.03 -0.58 11.23
CA ILE A 60 -8.83 0.06 10.17
C ILE A 60 -9.73 1.15 10.73
N GLU A 61 -10.44 0.90 11.84
CA GLU A 61 -11.26 1.90 12.51
C GLU A 61 -10.43 3.11 12.94
N THR A 62 -9.27 2.89 13.54
CA THR A 62 -8.33 3.94 13.93
C THR A 62 -7.89 4.81 12.74
N LEU A 63 -7.53 4.18 11.62
CA LEU A 63 -7.12 4.89 10.41
C LEU A 63 -8.25 5.72 9.81
N GLN A 64 -9.48 5.19 9.79
CA GLN A 64 -10.67 5.91 9.31
C GLN A 64 -10.98 7.13 10.17
N GLN A 65 -10.89 7.00 11.49
CA GLN A 65 -11.18 8.10 12.44
C GLN A 65 -10.10 9.18 12.42
N ARG A 66 -8.82 8.79 12.41
CA ARG A 66 -7.70 9.73 12.54
C ARG A 66 -7.28 10.39 11.23
N PHE A 67 -7.45 9.70 10.10
CA PHE A 67 -6.94 10.16 8.80
C PHE A 67 -7.97 10.13 7.65
N PRO A 68 -9.23 10.57 7.86
CA PRO A 68 -10.31 10.41 6.87
C PRO A 68 -10.05 11.15 5.54
N LYS A 69 -9.21 12.20 5.58
CA LYS A 69 -8.84 12.98 4.38
C LYS A 69 -7.66 12.38 3.62
N ALA A 70 -6.81 11.59 4.28
CA ALA A 70 -5.56 11.06 3.72
C ALA A 70 -5.62 9.58 3.37
N VAL A 71 -6.57 8.83 3.96
CA VAL A 71 -6.66 7.37 3.83
C VAL A 71 -8.06 6.93 3.43
N HIS A 72 -8.12 5.93 2.54
CA HIS A 72 -9.27 5.05 2.36
C HIS A 72 -8.93 3.71 3.01
N ALA A 73 -9.42 3.45 4.21
CA ALA A 73 -9.17 2.20 4.92
C ALA A 73 -10.40 1.29 4.85
N SER A 74 -10.22 0.01 4.56
CA SER A 74 -11.30 -0.98 4.48
C SER A 74 -10.83 -2.33 5.01
N ILE A 75 -11.72 -3.04 5.70
CA ILE A 75 -11.49 -4.37 6.25
C ILE A 75 -12.40 -5.40 5.58
N PHE A 76 -11.86 -6.56 5.26
CA PHE A 76 -12.57 -7.66 4.61
C PHE A 76 -12.33 -8.97 5.36
N ALA A 77 -13.30 -9.88 5.30
CA ALA A 77 -13.02 -11.26 5.66
C ALA A 77 -12.06 -11.88 4.63
N ASN A 78 -11.21 -12.80 5.05
CA ASN A 78 -10.22 -13.43 4.15
C ASN A 78 -10.81 -14.19 2.96
N ARG A 79 -12.12 -14.44 2.93
CA ARG A 79 -12.85 -15.03 1.80
C ARG A 79 -13.37 -13.99 0.80
N ASP A 80 -13.34 -12.71 1.16
CA ASP A 80 -13.94 -11.63 0.39
C ASP A 80 -12.91 -10.86 -0.47
N GLY A 81 -11.80 -11.51 -0.83
CA GLY A 81 -10.73 -10.91 -1.65
C GLY A 81 -11.18 -10.39 -3.01
N GLY A 82 -12.25 -10.99 -3.59
CA GLY A 82 -12.88 -10.46 -4.81
C GLY A 82 -13.56 -9.12 -4.58
N GLN A 83 -14.20 -8.92 -3.42
CA GLN A 83 -14.82 -7.65 -3.05
C GLN A 83 -13.74 -6.59 -2.72
N ALA A 84 -12.66 -7.00 -2.07
CA ALA A 84 -11.52 -6.13 -1.81
C ALA A 84 -10.91 -5.60 -3.12
N LEU A 85 -10.69 -6.47 -4.11
CA LEU A 85 -10.21 -6.07 -5.44
C LEU A 85 -11.17 -5.06 -6.09
N LYS A 86 -12.46 -5.35 -6.15
CA LYS A 86 -13.46 -4.42 -6.71
C LYS A 86 -13.43 -3.06 -6.02
N THR A 87 -13.27 -3.03 -4.69
CA THR A 87 -13.19 -1.78 -3.93
C THR A 87 -11.93 -1.00 -4.30
N VAL A 88 -10.77 -1.66 -4.41
CA VAL A 88 -9.52 -1.01 -4.83
C VAL A 88 -9.67 -0.42 -6.23
N LEU A 89 -10.16 -1.20 -7.21
CA LEU A 89 -10.34 -0.73 -8.58
C LEU A 89 -11.26 0.50 -8.65
N LYS A 90 -12.38 0.47 -7.93
CA LYS A 90 -13.31 1.61 -7.84
C LYS A 90 -12.66 2.87 -7.23
N LEU A 91 -11.76 2.72 -6.27
CA LEU A 91 -11.06 3.84 -5.64
C LEU A 91 -9.96 4.42 -6.53
N LEU A 92 -9.43 3.63 -7.46
CA LEU A 92 -8.43 4.05 -8.44
C LEU A 92 -9.06 4.74 -9.66
N ASP A 93 -10.24 4.31 -10.07
CA ASP A 93 -11.05 4.87 -11.16
C ASP A 93 -11.52 6.28 -10.79
N GLN A 94 -10.81 7.30 -11.27
CA GLN A 94 -11.00 8.70 -10.87
C GLN A 94 -11.96 9.45 -11.78
N ASP A 95 -12.03 9.07 -13.04
CA ASP A 95 -12.94 9.66 -14.02
C ASP A 95 -14.29 8.93 -14.07
N GLY A 96 -14.37 7.75 -13.42
CA GLY A 96 -15.61 6.99 -13.24
C GLY A 96 -16.08 6.28 -14.50
N ASP A 97 -15.17 6.05 -15.46
CA ASP A 97 -15.51 5.40 -16.73
C ASP A 97 -15.58 3.86 -16.65
N GLY A 98 -15.20 3.30 -15.48
CA GLY A 98 -15.21 1.87 -15.19
C GLY A 98 -13.97 1.12 -15.71
N GLN A 99 -12.98 1.83 -16.25
CA GLN A 99 -11.70 1.30 -16.70
C GLN A 99 -10.56 2.02 -16.01
N LEU A 100 -9.40 1.37 -15.89
CA LEU A 100 -8.22 2.02 -15.33
C LEU A 100 -7.22 2.33 -16.43
N ASN A 101 -6.95 3.61 -16.64
CA ASN A 101 -5.90 4.07 -17.52
C ASN A 101 -4.52 4.00 -16.81
N GLU A 102 -3.43 4.11 -17.56
CA GLU A 102 -2.06 4.00 -17.04
C GLU A 102 -1.71 5.06 -15.98
N SER A 103 -2.29 6.27 -16.07
CA SER A 103 -2.12 7.32 -15.06
C SER A 103 -2.80 6.96 -13.73
N GLU A 104 -3.92 6.27 -13.78
CA GLU A 104 -4.65 5.81 -12.58
C GLU A 104 -3.94 4.64 -11.91
N LYS A 105 -3.46 3.69 -12.70
CA LYS A 105 -2.68 2.56 -12.20
C LYS A 105 -1.36 3.03 -11.57
N SER A 106 -0.55 3.80 -12.31
CA SER A 106 0.77 4.26 -11.85
C SER A 106 0.73 5.15 -10.62
N ALA A 107 -0.37 5.86 -10.40
CA ALA A 107 -0.57 6.69 -9.23
C ALA A 107 -1.20 5.93 -8.03
N ALA A 108 -1.36 4.62 -8.11
CA ALA A 108 -1.89 3.81 -7.02
C ALA A 108 -0.98 3.86 -5.79
N ARG A 109 -1.59 4.07 -4.63
CA ARG A 109 -0.92 4.07 -3.32
C ARG A 109 -1.65 3.08 -2.44
N ILE A 110 -1.21 1.84 -2.42
CA ILE A 110 -1.91 0.72 -1.78
C ILE A 110 -1.03 0.08 -0.71
N VAL A 111 -1.60 -0.15 0.46
CA VAL A 111 -1.05 -1.00 1.53
C VAL A 111 -2.04 -2.12 1.81
N ILE A 112 -1.56 -3.34 1.90
CA ILE A 112 -2.38 -4.51 2.19
C ILE A 112 -1.80 -5.22 3.42
N PHE A 113 -2.64 -5.56 4.39
CA PHE A 113 -2.20 -6.30 5.57
C PHE A 113 -3.22 -7.35 6.00
N GLY A 114 -2.78 -8.31 6.79
CA GLY A 114 -3.68 -9.31 7.35
C GLY A 114 -2.99 -10.22 8.36
N HIS A 115 -3.80 -10.92 9.14
CA HIS A 115 -3.38 -11.93 10.10
C HIS A 115 -3.86 -13.32 9.68
N SER A 116 -3.07 -14.35 9.93
CA SER A 116 -3.46 -15.77 9.71
C SER A 116 -3.87 -16.02 8.24
N TRP A 117 -5.09 -16.52 8.00
CA TRP A 117 -5.67 -16.65 6.65
C TRP A 117 -5.80 -15.31 5.91
N GLY A 118 -5.95 -14.22 6.64
CA GLY A 118 -5.93 -12.87 6.08
C GLY A 118 -4.57 -12.48 5.54
N ALA A 119 -3.49 -12.91 6.19
CA ALA A 119 -2.13 -12.67 5.71
C ALA A 119 -1.85 -13.43 4.39
N SER A 120 -2.38 -14.64 4.23
CA SER A 120 -2.34 -15.37 2.96
C SER A 120 -3.14 -14.65 1.86
N GLU A 121 -4.32 -14.07 2.19
CA GLU A 121 -5.12 -13.29 1.24
C GLU A 121 -4.45 -11.97 0.84
N THR A 122 -3.59 -11.41 1.70
CA THR A 122 -2.76 -10.23 1.39
C THR A 122 -1.92 -10.46 0.14
N VAL A 123 -1.22 -11.59 0.08
CA VAL A 123 -0.39 -11.96 -1.10
C VAL A 123 -1.27 -12.26 -2.31
N THR A 124 -2.40 -12.94 -2.10
CA THR A 124 -3.36 -13.24 -3.18
C THR A 124 -3.92 -11.98 -3.82
N LEU A 125 -4.28 -10.96 -3.02
CA LEU A 125 -4.74 -9.67 -3.57
C LEU A 125 -3.60 -8.94 -4.30
N ALA A 126 -2.39 -8.96 -3.77
CA ALA A 126 -1.22 -8.37 -4.42
C ALA A 126 -0.93 -9.03 -5.79
N ASP A 127 -1.03 -10.36 -5.89
CA ASP A 127 -0.89 -11.08 -7.16
C ASP A 127 -2.00 -10.73 -8.17
N ARG A 128 -3.24 -10.58 -7.71
CA ARG A 128 -4.34 -10.11 -8.58
C ARG A 128 -4.11 -8.70 -9.11
N LEU A 129 -3.58 -7.80 -8.28
CA LEU A 129 -3.20 -6.45 -8.69
C LEU A 129 -2.00 -6.47 -9.64
N ASN A 130 -1.04 -7.40 -9.43
CA ASN A 130 0.09 -7.61 -10.34
C ASN A 130 -0.37 -7.96 -11.77
N LYS A 131 -1.37 -8.81 -11.91
CA LYS A 131 -1.98 -9.19 -13.21
C LYS A 131 -2.69 -8.03 -13.93
N LEU A 132 -2.92 -6.94 -13.23
CA LEU A 132 -3.54 -5.71 -13.75
C LEU A 132 -2.53 -4.56 -13.88
N ASP A 133 -1.24 -4.82 -13.67
CA ASP A 133 -0.14 -3.83 -13.65
C ASP A 133 -0.35 -2.71 -12.63
N ILE A 134 -1.00 -3.02 -11.49
CA ILE A 134 -1.26 -2.06 -10.41
C ILE A 134 -0.20 -2.24 -9.31
N PRO A 135 0.59 -1.18 -8.99
CA PRO A 135 1.61 -1.24 -7.96
C PRO A 135 1.02 -1.26 -6.55
N VAL A 136 1.72 -1.93 -5.64
CA VAL A 136 1.44 -2.00 -4.21
C VAL A 136 2.66 -1.46 -3.45
N LEU A 137 2.46 -0.49 -2.56
CA LEU A 137 3.54 0.11 -1.79
C LEU A 137 4.09 -0.83 -0.72
N LEU A 138 3.19 -1.56 -0.04
CA LEU A 138 3.56 -2.41 1.09
C LEU A 138 2.56 -3.54 1.29
N THR A 139 3.09 -4.74 1.51
CA THR A 139 2.33 -5.86 2.08
C THR A 139 2.86 -6.19 3.48
N ILE A 140 1.94 -6.48 4.41
CA ILE A 140 2.26 -6.83 5.80
C ILE A 140 1.55 -8.14 6.14
N GLN A 141 2.33 -9.15 6.45
CA GLN A 141 1.82 -10.45 6.87
C GLN A 141 2.05 -10.63 8.37
N VAL A 142 1.01 -11.07 9.09
CA VAL A 142 1.09 -11.38 10.52
C VAL A 142 0.71 -12.84 10.72
N ASP A 143 1.66 -13.64 11.17
CA ASP A 143 1.52 -15.07 11.46
C ASP A 143 0.72 -15.83 10.39
N SER A 144 1.15 -15.66 9.13
CA SER A 144 0.44 -16.14 7.95
C SER A 144 0.24 -17.64 7.98
N VAL A 145 -1.00 -18.06 7.83
CA VAL A 145 -1.38 -19.46 7.64
C VAL A 145 -1.90 -19.62 6.21
N ARG A 146 -1.18 -20.43 5.43
CA ARG A 146 -1.51 -20.65 4.02
C ARG A 146 -2.88 -21.32 3.86
N LYS A 147 -3.75 -20.71 3.09
CA LYS A 147 -4.98 -21.37 2.62
C LYS A 147 -4.66 -22.30 1.45
N GLN A 148 -5.48 -23.34 1.30
CA GLN A 148 -5.33 -24.27 0.18
C GLN A 148 -5.31 -23.51 -1.16
N SER A 149 -4.39 -23.87 -2.04
CA SER A 149 -4.20 -23.27 -3.37
C SER A 149 -3.75 -21.79 -3.38
N GLN A 150 -3.31 -21.25 -2.25
CA GLN A 150 -2.74 -19.90 -2.17
C GLN A 150 -1.23 -19.95 -1.93
N ASN A 151 -0.54 -18.93 -2.41
CA ASN A 151 0.83 -18.62 -2.05
C ASN A 151 0.82 -17.60 -0.89
N ASP A 152 1.65 -17.79 0.11
CA ASP A 152 1.84 -16.85 1.21
C ASP A 152 3.34 -16.60 1.51
N GLU A 153 4.20 -17.03 0.61
CA GLU A 153 5.67 -16.97 0.76
C GLU A 153 6.31 -16.04 -0.27
N GLN A 154 5.96 -16.22 -1.55
CA GLN A 154 6.56 -15.45 -2.64
C GLN A 154 5.76 -14.16 -2.86
N ILE A 155 6.43 -13.03 -2.73
CA ILE A 155 5.82 -11.71 -2.88
C ILE A 155 5.95 -11.27 -4.34
N PRO A 156 4.84 -10.93 -5.02
CA PRO A 156 4.85 -10.60 -6.44
C PRO A 156 5.57 -9.28 -6.73
N PRO A 157 6.11 -9.10 -7.95
CA PRO A 157 7.03 -8.00 -8.29
C PRO A 157 6.39 -6.62 -8.41
N ASN A 158 5.06 -6.50 -8.33
CA ASN A 158 4.37 -5.22 -8.22
C ASN A 158 4.39 -4.65 -6.80
N VAL A 159 4.83 -5.43 -5.80
CA VAL A 159 4.95 -5.00 -4.40
C VAL A 159 6.32 -4.36 -4.20
N ARG A 160 6.34 -3.09 -3.80
CA ARG A 160 7.60 -2.36 -3.56
C ARG A 160 8.31 -2.84 -2.30
N GLU A 161 7.57 -3.04 -1.22
CA GLU A 161 8.09 -3.47 0.08
C GLU A 161 7.17 -4.52 0.72
N ALA A 162 7.76 -5.47 1.43
CA ALA A 162 7.01 -6.48 2.17
C ALA A 162 7.65 -6.76 3.53
N VAL A 163 6.82 -7.07 4.53
CA VAL A 163 7.27 -7.44 5.87
C VAL A 163 6.43 -8.56 6.43
N ASN A 164 7.08 -9.45 7.18
CA ASN A 164 6.44 -10.57 7.84
C ASN A 164 6.73 -10.52 9.35
N PHE A 165 5.69 -10.67 10.16
CA PHE A 165 5.76 -10.90 11.59
C PHE A 165 5.24 -12.30 11.87
N TYR A 166 5.97 -13.11 12.62
CA TYR A 166 5.59 -14.49 12.87
C TYR A 166 5.98 -14.95 14.27
N GLN A 167 5.42 -16.06 14.69
CA GLN A 167 5.86 -16.82 15.86
C GLN A 167 6.07 -18.29 15.47
N SER A 168 7.05 -18.93 16.09
CA SER A 168 7.40 -20.34 15.83
C SER A 168 6.94 -21.30 16.95
N GLU A 169 6.15 -20.82 17.91
CA GLU A 169 5.72 -21.52 19.10
C GLU A 169 4.29 -22.04 18.99
N GLY A 170 3.98 -23.11 19.73
CA GLY A 170 2.63 -23.67 19.77
C GLY A 170 2.27 -24.60 18.61
N LEU A 171 0.99 -24.96 18.53
CA LEU A 171 0.46 -25.90 17.52
C LEU A 171 0.23 -25.25 16.17
N LEU A 172 -0.34 -24.04 16.16
CA LEU A 172 -0.54 -23.26 14.96
C LEU A 172 0.60 -22.24 14.85
N ARG A 173 1.36 -22.34 13.76
CA ARG A 173 2.53 -21.52 13.50
C ARG A 173 2.34 -20.80 12.17
N GLY A 174 2.71 -19.52 12.15
CA GLY A 174 2.71 -18.75 10.93
C GLY A 174 3.93 -19.04 10.04
N ARG A 175 3.86 -18.53 8.81
CA ARG A 175 4.97 -18.56 7.86
C ARG A 175 6.16 -17.78 8.45
N ASN A 176 7.29 -18.42 8.56
CA ASN A 176 8.50 -17.81 9.12
C ASN A 176 9.32 -17.02 8.10
N LEU A 177 9.14 -17.26 6.82
CA LEU A 177 9.91 -16.64 5.75
C LEU A 177 9.00 -16.20 4.61
N ILE A 178 9.15 -14.95 4.19
CA ILE A 178 8.68 -14.45 2.90
C ILE A 178 9.88 -14.05 2.06
N VAL A 179 9.77 -14.23 0.75
CA VAL A 179 10.82 -13.89 -0.22
C VAL A 179 10.23 -13.11 -1.40
N ALA A 180 11.01 -12.26 -2.01
CA ALA A 180 10.62 -11.57 -3.24
C ALA A 180 10.72 -12.52 -4.43
N GLU A 181 9.71 -12.55 -5.32
CA GLU A 181 9.83 -13.21 -6.64
C GLU A 181 10.92 -12.54 -7.49
N ASP A 182 11.01 -11.22 -7.41
CA ASP A 182 12.04 -10.40 -8.06
C ASP A 182 12.69 -9.47 -7.03
N PRO A 183 13.87 -9.81 -6.50
CA PRO A 183 14.58 -8.98 -5.53
C PRO A 183 15.02 -7.61 -6.05
N GLY A 184 15.04 -7.41 -7.38
CA GLY A 184 15.29 -6.10 -8.00
C GLY A 184 14.09 -5.15 -7.93
N LYS A 185 12.89 -5.67 -7.73
CA LYS A 185 11.65 -4.90 -7.67
C LYS A 185 11.04 -4.82 -6.27
N THR A 186 11.18 -5.90 -5.49
CA THR A 186 10.56 -6.03 -4.17
C THR A 186 11.61 -6.09 -3.08
N LYS A 187 11.52 -5.18 -2.11
CA LYS A 187 12.37 -5.18 -0.92
C LYS A 187 11.67 -5.87 0.24
N ILE A 188 12.24 -6.94 0.77
CA ILE A 188 11.80 -7.54 2.03
C ILE A 188 12.39 -6.73 3.19
N LEU A 189 11.52 -6.09 3.98
CA LEU A 189 11.93 -5.27 5.14
C LEU A 189 12.36 -6.13 6.33
N GLY A 190 11.89 -7.38 6.37
CA GLY A 190 12.29 -8.36 7.36
C GLY A 190 11.27 -9.46 7.57
N ASN A 191 11.74 -10.56 8.16
CA ASN A 191 10.94 -11.63 8.75
C ASN A 191 11.20 -11.57 10.25
N HIS A 192 10.26 -11.01 11.02
CA HIS A 192 10.41 -10.70 12.44
C HIS A 192 9.73 -11.76 13.30
N GLU A 193 10.53 -12.50 14.06
CA GLU A 193 10.02 -13.46 15.02
C GLU A 193 9.62 -12.78 16.33
N SER A 194 8.47 -13.18 16.88
CA SER A 194 8.03 -12.85 18.24
C SER A 194 7.97 -14.10 19.10
N SER A 195 8.48 -14.03 20.33
CA SER A 195 8.43 -15.11 21.31
C SER A 195 7.57 -14.70 22.50
N TYR A 196 6.71 -15.61 22.93
CA TYR A 196 5.75 -15.40 24.03
C TYR A 196 6.00 -16.36 25.21
N ARG A 197 7.19 -16.92 25.33
CA ARG A 197 7.58 -17.83 26.42
C ARG A 197 7.65 -17.10 27.75
N GLU A 198 8.32 -15.97 27.76
CA GLU A 198 8.55 -15.16 28.97
C GLU A 198 7.53 -14.03 29.10
N ASN A 199 7.18 -13.38 28.00
CA ASN A 199 6.27 -12.23 27.94
C ASN A 199 4.93 -12.63 27.39
N SER A 200 3.97 -12.95 28.25
CA SER A 200 2.63 -13.36 27.85
C SER A 200 1.76 -12.16 27.48
N VAL A 201 1.24 -12.17 26.25
CA VAL A 201 0.19 -11.23 25.80
C VAL A 201 -1.19 -11.81 26.10
N SER A 202 -2.12 -10.97 26.55
CA SER A 202 -3.48 -11.38 26.89
C SER A 202 -4.25 -11.90 25.67
N CYS A 203 -4.95 -13.00 25.85
CA CYS A 203 -5.91 -13.55 24.88
C CYS A 203 -7.37 -13.35 25.35
N ALA A 204 -7.61 -12.41 26.26
CA ALA A 204 -8.96 -12.09 26.72
C ALA A 204 -9.84 -11.65 25.53
N GLY A 205 -11.12 -12.05 25.54
CA GLY A 205 -12.03 -11.78 24.43
C GLY A 205 -12.12 -12.92 23.38
N PHE A 206 -11.11 -13.80 23.31
CA PHE A 206 -11.17 -14.98 22.44
C PHE A 206 -11.86 -16.16 23.14
N PRO A 207 -12.58 -17.03 22.38
CA PRO A 207 -13.22 -18.22 22.93
C PRO A 207 -12.21 -19.14 23.61
N TRP A 208 -12.64 -19.87 24.64
CA TRP A 208 -11.74 -20.73 25.43
C TRP A 208 -11.01 -21.79 24.60
N TYR A 209 -11.67 -22.39 23.59
CA TYR A 209 -11.06 -23.37 22.69
C TYR A 209 -9.96 -22.75 21.82
N ALA A 210 -10.16 -21.53 21.32
CA ALA A 210 -9.14 -20.81 20.57
C ALA A 210 -7.92 -20.52 21.45
N ARG A 211 -8.14 -20.08 22.69
CA ARG A 211 -7.06 -19.86 23.68
C ARG A 211 -6.32 -21.15 24.05
N ALA A 212 -7.00 -22.29 24.05
CA ALA A 212 -6.37 -23.58 24.34
C ALA A 212 -5.48 -24.08 23.19
N PHE A 213 -5.94 -24.00 21.95
CA PHE A 213 -5.27 -24.60 20.78
C PHE A 213 -4.44 -23.64 19.95
N MET A 214 -4.74 -22.32 19.99
CA MET A 214 -4.10 -21.31 19.16
C MET A 214 -3.48 -20.17 19.99
N LYS A 215 -3.11 -20.41 21.24
CA LYS A 215 -2.68 -19.36 22.18
C LYS A 215 -1.61 -18.45 21.59
N ARG A 216 -0.53 -19.00 21.04
CA ARG A 216 0.59 -18.21 20.50
C ARG A 216 0.20 -17.41 19.27
N HIS A 217 -0.62 -17.99 18.43
CA HIS A 217 -1.21 -17.36 17.25
C HIS A 217 -2.12 -16.17 17.61
N ILE A 218 -2.88 -16.27 18.71
CA ILE A 218 -3.69 -15.16 19.25
C ILE A 218 -2.79 -14.11 19.94
N GLN A 219 -1.71 -14.54 20.59
CA GLN A 219 -0.81 -13.61 21.28
C GLN A 219 -0.15 -12.63 20.30
N ILE A 220 0.34 -13.08 19.15
CA ILE A 220 0.91 -12.19 18.14
C ILE A 220 -0.15 -11.25 17.53
N GLU A 221 -1.37 -11.74 17.37
CA GLU A 221 -2.51 -10.90 16.94
C GLU A 221 -2.81 -9.79 17.94
N ASN A 222 -2.56 -10.00 19.24
CA ASN A 222 -2.83 -9.01 20.28
C ASN A 222 -1.58 -8.26 20.76
N ASP A 223 -0.42 -8.54 20.19
CA ASP A 223 0.85 -7.94 20.61
C ASP A 223 0.93 -6.45 20.24
N PRO A 224 0.90 -5.54 21.23
CA PRO A 224 0.93 -4.11 20.96
C PRO A 224 2.24 -3.65 20.29
N LEU A 225 3.35 -4.37 20.48
CA LEU A 225 4.63 -4.04 19.83
C LEU A 225 4.59 -4.37 18.34
N VAL A 226 4.01 -5.51 17.98
CA VAL A 226 3.81 -5.90 16.57
C VAL A 226 2.89 -4.91 15.88
N TRP A 227 1.71 -4.66 16.45
CA TRP A 227 0.72 -3.77 15.84
C TRP A 227 1.13 -2.30 15.84
N GLY A 228 1.90 -1.85 16.84
CA GLY A 228 2.52 -0.52 16.83
C GLY A 228 3.53 -0.33 15.68
N LYS A 229 4.33 -1.38 15.36
CA LYS A 229 5.21 -1.38 14.18
C LYS A 229 4.41 -1.34 12.88
N ILE A 230 3.33 -2.13 12.78
CA ILE A 230 2.44 -2.17 11.62
C ILE A 230 1.81 -0.79 11.39
N GLU A 231 1.22 -0.19 12.42
CA GLU A 231 0.67 1.17 12.35
C GLU A 231 1.73 2.17 11.88
N SER A 232 2.92 2.16 12.46
CA SER A 232 4.03 3.05 12.08
C SER A 232 4.43 2.87 10.61
N LEU A 233 4.49 1.64 10.11
CA LEU A 233 4.78 1.35 8.70
C LEU A 233 3.69 1.91 7.77
N ILE A 234 2.42 1.83 8.14
CA ILE A 234 1.32 2.39 7.36
C ILE A 234 1.37 3.93 7.39
N LEU A 235 1.55 4.52 8.58
CA LEU A 235 1.60 5.97 8.75
C LEU A 235 2.75 6.62 7.95
N ALA A 236 3.91 5.97 7.89
CA ALA A 236 5.04 6.43 7.08
C ALA A 236 4.74 6.51 5.56
N ARG A 237 3.62 5.97 5.11
CA ARG A 237 3.18 6.01 3.70
C ARG A 237 2.01 6.96 3.47
N ILE A 238 1.51 7.62 4.50
CA ILE A 238 0.49 8.68 4.37
C ILE A 238 1.13 9.97 3.85
N LEU A 239 2.36 10.23 4.29
CA LEU A 239 3.18 11.37 3.88
C LEU A 239 3.81 11.10 2.52
#